data_52f03974b64179ef3a80268ee1837616
#
_entry.id   52f03974b64179ef3a80268ee1837616
#
_cell.length_a   1.000
_cell.length_b   1.000
_cell.length_c   1.000
_cell.angle_alpha   90.00
_cell.angle_beta   90.00
_cell.angle_gamma   90.00
#
_symmetry.space_group_name_H-M   'P 1'
#
loop_
_entity.id
_entity.type
_entity.pdbx_description
1 polymer ?
#
loop_
_entity_poly.entity_id
_entity_poly.type
_entity_poly.pdbx_seq_one_letter_code
_entity_poly.pdbx_strand_id
1 'polypeptide(L)'
;MAHDKASVRRILDRAKADERTALTAPEGKLVCDAYGIAVPQEGVAGSAGEAATLAQAMGFPVVMKIVSPDILHKTEAGGVIVGVKSAAEAEKAYDEIIGNARRYKAAAKIDGVQVQQMLRGGQEVIIGAVSDPSFGKLVAFGLGGVLVEVLKDITFRLAPASQEDALSMLDGIKAAEILKGARGAEPVSREALAALIRNVSELVGDFPEIAELDLNPVFASKSGATAADVRIVMDWNPPPQRYRPGRDEIVRQMNRIMRPESVAVIGASAEDGKIGNSVMKNLINGGYDGEIYPIHPKSPEIMGRKAYRSVKDVPGAIDVAVFAIPAKFVAPALVECGEKKIPGAVLIPSGFAETGNVEGQKEIQEIGRRYDIRLMGPNIYGYYYTPKNLCATFCTPYDYKGHAALSSQSGGIGMAIIGFSRSAKMGV
;
A
#
# COMPACT_ATOMS: atom_id res chain seq x y z
N MET A 1 -22.25 7.36 4.12
CA MET A 1 -22.69 8.45 3.21
C MET A 1 -21.68 8.49 2.06
N ALA A 2 -22.10 8.84 0.85
CA ALA A 2 -21.15 8.99 -0.25
C ALA A 2 -20.31 10.26 -0.03
N HIS A 3 -18.99 10.16 -0.20
CA HIS A 3 -18.07 11.29 -0.10
C HIS A 3 -18.22 12.25 -1.29
N ASP A 4 -18.04 13.55 -1.06
CA ASP A 4 -18.05 14.55 -2.14
C ASP A 4 -16.67 14.61 -2.85
N LYS A 5 -16.42 13.59 -3.66
CA LYS A 5 -15.19 13.47 -4.46
C LYS A 5 -15.02 14.62 -5.46
N ALA A 6 -16.12 15.19 -5.94
CA ALA A 6 -16.07 16.26 -6.93
C ALA A 6 -15.52 17.56 -6.30
N SER A 7 -15.89 17.87 -5.06
CA SER A 7 -15.34 19.03 -4.34
C SER A 7 -13.86 18.87 -4.07
N VAL A 8 -13.42 17.69 -3.63
CA VAL A 8 -11.98 17.42 -3.42
C VAL A 8 -11.22 17.54 -4.72
N ARG A 9 -11.72 16.98 -5.83
CA ARG A 9 -11.08 17.10 -7.16
C ARG A 9 -10.85 18.56 -7.54
N ARG A 10 -11.86 19.42 -7.40
CA ARG A 10 -11.70 20.87 -7.71
C ARG A 10 -10.62 21.55 -6.87
N ILE A 11 -10.50 21.19 -5.59
CA ILE A 11 -9.46 21.74 -4.71
C ILE A 11 -8.07 21.32 -5.17
N LEU A 12 -7.88 20.03 -5.46
CA LEU A 12 -6.62 19.49 -5.94
C LEU A 12 -6.21 20.06 -7.31
N ASP A 13 -7.16 20.16 -8.24
CA ASP A 13 -6.91 20.73 -9.58
C ASP A 13 -6.49 22.21 -9.50
N ARG A 14 -7.10 22.97 -8.57
CA ARG A 14 -6.69 24.35 -8.30
C ARG A 14 -5.28 24.43 -7.72
N ALA A 15 -4.98 23.60 -6.71
CA ALA A 15 -3.63 23.55 -6.13
C ALA A 15 -2.56 23.18 -7.18
N LYS A 16 -2.90 22.27 -8.11
CA LYS A 16 -2.05 21.89 -9.22
C LYS A 16 -1.83 23.04 -10.22
N ALA A 17 -2.90 23.76 -10.57
CA ALA A 17 -2.82 24.92 -11.45
C ALA A 17 -1.97 26.06 -10.85
N ASP A 18 -2.00 26.20 -9.52
CA ASP A 18 -1.17 27.14 -8.75
C ASP A 18 0.27 26.60 -8.50
N GLU A 19 0.66 25.46 -9.08
CA GLU A 19 1.96 24.79 -8.92
C GLU A 19 2.30 24.47 -7.44
N ARG A 20 1.29 24.31 -6.59
CA ARG A 20 1.48 24.01 -5.16
C ARG A 20 1.49 22.51 -4.91
N THR A 21 2.34 22.07 -4.00
CA THR A 21 2.43 20.69 -3.54
C THR A 21 1.83 20.47 -2.14
N ALA A 22 1.23 21.51 -1.54
CA ALA A 22 0.54 21.41 -0.27
C ALA A 22 -0.75 22.23 -0.30
N LEU A 23 -1.78 21.74 0.41
CA LEU A 23 -3.00 22.51 0.64
C LEU A 23 -2.81 23.51 1.77
N THR A 24 -3.50 24.64 1.67
CA THR A 24 -3.66 25.57 2.79
C THR A 24 -4.59 24.97 3.83
N ALA A 25 -4.57 25.50 5.07
CA ALA A 25 -5.43 24.99 6.13
C ALA A 25 -6.94 25.04 5.77
N PRO A 26 -7.47 26.13 5.19
CA PRO A 26 -8.87 26.17 4.74
C PRO A 26 -9.21 25.14 3.66
N GLU A 27 -8.29 24.89 2.71
CA GLU A 27 -8.48 23.86 1.70
C GLU A 27 -8.46 22.46 2.33
N GLY A 28 -7.54 22.21 3.27
CA GLY A 28 -7.49 20.96 4.04
C GLY A 28 -8.79 20.70 4.80
N LYS A 29 -9.36 21.75 5.41
CA LYS A 29 -10.67 21.66 6.05
C LYS A 29 -11.78 21.23 5.10
N LEU A 30 -11.87 21.88 3.93
CA LEU A 30 -12.87 21.51 2.92
C LEU A 30 -12.73 20.07 2.44
N VAL A 31 -11.50 19.57 2.31
CA VAL A 31 -11.23 18.15 1.99
C VAL A 31 -11.70 17.24 3.13
N CYS A 32 -11.43 17.63 4.39
CA CYS A 32 -11.90 16.89 5.56
C CYS A 32 -13.42 16.85 5.62
N ASP A 33 -14.10 17.98 5.44
CA ASP A 33 -15.56 18.06 5.44
C ASP A 33 -16.17 17.15 4.37
N ALA A 34 -15.58 17.14 3.16
CA ALA A 34 -16.03 16.29 2.04
C ALA A 34 -15.93 14.78 2.33
N TYR A 35 -15.04 14.38 3.24
CA TYR A 35 -14.84 12.98 3.65
C TYR A 35 -15.36 12.66 5.05
N GLY A 36 -16.10 13.60 5.69
CA GLY A 36 -16.67 13.38 7.02
C GLY A 36 -15.60 13.25 8.11
N ILE A 37 -14.44 13.87 7.90
CA ILE A 37 -13.38 13.99 8.89
C ILE A 37 -13.69 15.22 9.74
N ALA A 38 -14.00 15.01 11.01
CA ALA A 38 -14.38 16.11 11.91
C ALA A 38 -13.18 17.03 12.19
N VAL A 39 -13.40 18.33 11.97
CA VAL A 39 -12.46 19.41 12.29
C VAL A 39 -13.20 20.52 13.05
N PRO A 40 -12.54 21.32 13.90
CA PRO A 40 -13.21 22.38 14.66
C PRO A 40 -13.74 23.48 13.74
N GLN A 41 -14.62 24.30 14.29
CA GLN A 41 -15.05 25.53 13.61
C GLN A 41 -13.84 26.45 13.40
N GLU A 42 -13.75 27.03 12.22
CA GLU A 42 -12.67 27.94 11.88
C GLU A 42 -13.07 28.94 10.79
N GLY A 43 -12.31 30.00 10.69
CA GLY A 43 -12.43 31.00 9.65
C GLY A 43 -11.10 31.71 9.45
N VAL A 44 -10.91 32.35 8.30
CA VAL A 44 -9.70 33.13 7.98
C VAL A 44 -9.99 34.58 8.03
N ALA A 45 -9.21 35.32 8.82
CA ALA A 45 -9.26 36.76 8.95
C ALA A 45 -8.19 37.43 8.10
N GLY A 46 -8.55 38.45 7.35
CA GLY A 46 -7.63 39.30 6.59
C GLY A 46 -7.18 40.55 7.39
N SER A 47 -7.76 40.79 8.59
CA SER A 47 -7.42 41.90 9.46
C SER A 47 -7.58 41.53 10.93
N ALA A 48 -6.99 42.36 11.82
CA ALA A 48 -7.11 42.17 13.27
C ALA A 48 -8.59 42.28 13.74
N GLY A 49 -9.36 43.21 13.21
CA GLY A 49 -10.77 43.37 13.55
C GLY A 49 -11.65 42.20 13.10
N GLU A 50 -11.36 41.60 11.91
CA GLU A 50 -12.03 40.38 11.47
C GLU A 50 -11.66 39.18 12.36
N ALA A 51 -10.40 39.09 12.79
CA ALA A 51 -9.95 38.04 13.71
C ALA A 51 -10.69 38.12 15.05
N ALA A 52 -10.85 39.32 15.62
CA ALA A 52 -11.63 39.56 16.84
C ALA A 52 -13.11 39.16 16.66
N THR A 53 -13.71 39.52 15.53
CA THR A 53 -15.11 39.19 15.22
C THR A 53 -15.33 37.69 15.10
N LEU A 54 -14.45 36.98 14.37
CA LEU A 54 -14.48 35.51 14.22
C LEU A 54 -14.30 34.83 15.57
N ALA A 55 -13.32 35.27 16.37
CA ALA A 55 -13.05 34.70 17.67
C ALA A 55 -14.25 34.86 18.63
N GLN A 56 -14.91 36.01 18.60
CA GLN A 56 -16.09 36.26 19.40
C GLN A 56 -17.29 35.40 18.97
N ALA A 57 -17.48 35.21 17.67
CA ALA A 57 -18.54 34.35 17.13
C ALA A 57 -18.33 32.87 17.47
N MET A 58 -17.09 32.40 17.52
CA MET A 58 -16.76 31.01 17.89
C MET A 58 -16.77 30.75 19.39
N GLY A 59 -16.66 31.80 20.19
CA GLY A 59 -16.50 31.68 21.65
C GLY A 59 -15.06 31.42 22.08
N PHE A 60 -14.65 32.07 23.17
CA PHE A 60 -13.29 31.94 23.71
C PHE A 60 -13.13 30.73 24.63
N PRO A 61 -11.90 30.22 24.72
CA PRO A 61 -10.70 30.59 24.01
C PRO A 61 -10.62 30.01 22.59
N VAL A 62 -9.83 30.68 21.72
CA VAL A 62 -9.54 30.24 20.36
C VAL A 62 -8.05 29.98 20.16
N VAL A 63 -7.72 29.31 19.07
CA VAL A 63 -6.36 29.15 18.54
C VAL A 63 -6.25 29.98 17.27
N MET A 64 -5.14 30.70 17.09
CA MET A 64 -4.89 31.49 15.91
C MET A 64 -3.63 30.99 15.20
N LYS A 65 -3.69 30.82 13.87
CA LYS A 65 -2.62 30.23 13.08
C LYS A 65 -2.41 31.02 11.79
N ILE A 66 -1.16 31.20 11.36
CA ILE A 66 -0.86 31.80 10.04
C ILE A 66 -1.41 30.95 8.90
N VAL A 67 -1.96 31.60 7.87
CA VAL A 67 -2.34 30.94 6.61
C VAL A 67 -1.43 31.46 5.50
N SER A 68 -0.56 30.57 5.03
CA SER A 68 0.41 30.88 3.98
C SER A 68 0.80 29.60 3.23
N PRO A 69 0.79 29.58 1.89
CA PRO A 69 1.33 28.47 1.12
C PRO A 69 2.86 28.33 1.24
N ASP A 70 3.52 29.39 1.69
CA ASP A 70 4.97 29.49 1.78
C ASP A 70 5.53 29.15 3.16
N ILE A 71 4.69 29.02 4.19
CA ILE A 71 5.05 28.75 5.59
C ILE A 71 4.37 27.46 6.05
N LEU A 72 5.06 26.33 5.83
CA LEU A 72 4.52 25.01 6.18
C LEU A 72 4.69 24.69 7.66
N HIS A 73 5.80 25.12 8.28
CA HIS A 73 6.11 24.92 9.70
C HIS A 73 5.66 26.11 10.54
N LYS A 74 4.35 26.20 10.77
CA LYS A 74 3.71 27.35 11.41
C LYS A 74 4.26 27.66 12.81
N THR A 75 4.53 26.62 13.61
CA THR A 75 5.04 26.79 15.00
C THR A 75 6.44 27.35 15.01
N GLU A 76 7.35 26.86 14.15
CA GLU A 76 8.73 27.36 14.05
C GLU A 76 8.77 28.82 13.58
N ALA A 77 7.83 29.21 12.73
CA ALA A 77 7.68 30.59 12.29
C ALA A 77 7.05 31.54 13.34
N GLY A 78 6.74 31.06 14.56
CA GLY A 78 5.98 31.82 15.55
C GLY A 78 4.57 32.20 15.04
N GLY A 79 4.04 31.43 14.14
CA GLY A 79 2.75 31.64 13.46
C GLY A 79 1.56 30.96 14.16
N VAL A 80 1.70 30.51 15.41
CA VAL A 80 0.63 29.86 16.17
C VAL A 80 0.54 30.47 17.56
N ILE A 81 -0.67 30.93 17.95
CA ILE A 81 -0.98 31.42 19.30
C ILE A 81 -2.19 30.64 19.83
N VAL A 82 -2.02 29.97 20.97
CA VAL A 82 -3.02 29.09 21.58
C VAL A 82 -3.63 29.79 22.81
N GLY A 83 -4.93 29.65 22.99
CA GLY A 83 -5.60 30.06 24.20
C GLY A 83 -5.91 31.56 24.26
N VAL A 84 -6.18 32.18 23.13
CA VAL A 84 -6.64 33.59 23.04
C VAL A 84 -8.02 33.71 23.68
N LYS A 85 -8.18 34.60 24.68
CA LYS A 85 -9.33 34.60 25.59
C LYS A 85 -10.25 35.81 25.42
N SER A 86 -9.92 36.78 24.60
CA SER A 86 -10.71 37.99 24.38
C SER A 86 -10.51 38.55 22.97
N ALA A 87 -11.44 39.44 22.54
CA ALA A 87 -11.35 40.13 21.27
C ALA A 87 -10.05 40.97 21.16
N ALA A 88 -9.70 41.69 22.23
CA ALA A 88 -8.46 42.49 22.25
C ALA A 88 -7.20 41.62 22.16
N GLU A 89 -7.22 40.44 22.80
CA GLU A 89 -6.12 39.47 22.63
C GLU A 89 -6.06 38.94 21.19
N ALA A 90 -7.22 38.73 20.53
CA ALA A 90 -7.27 38.24 19.15
C ALA A 90 -6.70 39.27 18.15
N GLU A 91 -7.00 40.56 18.34
CA GLU A 91 -6.39 41.64 17.53
C GLU A 91 -4.84 41.63 17.68
N LYS A 92 -4.37 41.64 18.93
CA LYS A 92 -2.94 41.59 19.23
C LYS A 92 -2.25 40.33 18.68
N ALA A 93 -2.89 39.17 18.81
CA ALA A 93 -2.38 37.91 18.28
C ALA A 93 -2.28 37.90 16.75
N TYR A 94 -3.25 38.53 16.06
CA TYR A 94 -3.21 38.72 14.62
C TYR A 94 -1.95 39.46 14.19
N ASP A 95 -1.71 40.64 14.78
CA ASP A 95 -0.57 41.49 14.44
C ASP A 95 0.77 40.78 14.77
N GLU A 96 0.83 40.08 15.89
CA GLU A 96 2.01 39.29 16.29
C GLU A 96 2.30 38.17 15.30
N ILE A 97 1.29 37.38 14.89
CA ILE A 97 1.44 36.30 13.93
C ILE A 97 1.92 36.83 12.58
N ILE A 98 1.31 37.90 12.07
CA ILE A 98 1.72 38.55 10.80
C ILE A 98 3.17 39.06 10.90
N GLY A 99 3.53 39.72 12.00
CA GLY A 99 4.88 40.20 12.27
C GLY A 99 5.92 39.08 12.29
N ASN A 100 5.59 37.98 12.96
CA ASN A 100 6.45 36.78 13.03
C ASN A 100 6.64 36.15 11.63
N ALA A 101 5.55 35.96 10.89
CA ALA A 101 5.59 35.39 9.55
C ALA A 101 6.46 36.21 8.59
N ARG A 102 6.34 37.54 8.62
CA ARG A 102 7.17 38.43 7.82
C ARG A 102 8.64 38.42 8.23
N ARG A 103 8.96 38.24 9.51
CA ARG A 103 10.36 38.04 9.99
C ARG A 103 10.93 36.71 9.57
N TYR A 104 10.11 35.67 9.60
CA TYR A 104 10.53 34.32 9.21
C TYR A 104 10.80 34.22 7.68
N LYS A 105 9.90 34.78 6.85
CA LYS A 105 10.04 34.78 5.39
C LYS A 105 9.42 36.05 4.80
N ALA A 106 10.22 37.09 4.59
CA ALA A 106 9.75 38.41 4.17
C ALA A 106 8.91 38.42 2.89
N ALA A 107 9.26 37.56 1.92
CA ALA A 107 8.58 37.44 0.64
C ALA A 107 7.42 36.41 0.65
N ALA A 108 7.06 35.82 1.81
CA ALA A 108 5.97 34.85 1.87
C ALA A 108 4.63 35.46 1.48
N LYS A 109 3.87 34.75 0.66
CA LYS A 109 2.48 35.04 0.44
C LYS A 109 1.71 34.72 1.72
N ILE A 110 1.04 35.71 2.28
CA ILE A 110 0.19 35.56 3.47
C ILE A 110 -1.25 35.74 3.05
N ASP A 111 -2.07 34.71 3.25
CA ASP A 111 -3.49 34.73 2.90
C ASP A 111 -4.35 35.21 4.09
N GLY A 112 -3.78 35.32 5.29
CA GLY A 112 -4.41 35.78 6.52
C GLY A 112 -4.02 35.01 7.76
N VAL A 113 -4.87 35.12 8.79
CA VAL A 113 -4.75 34.35 10.05
C VAL A 113 -6.01 33.52 10.25
N GLN A 114 -5.86 32.22 10.37
CA GLN A 114 -6.94 31.31 10.74
C GLN A 114 -7.27 31.50 12.22
N VAL A 115 -8.54 31.70 12.52
CA VAL A 115 -9.12 31.65 13.87
C VAL A 115 -9.87 30.34 13.99
N GLN A 116 -9.57 29.56 15.01
CA GLN A 116 -10.10 28.21 15.18
C GLN A 116 -10.56 27.98 16.59
N GLN A 117 -11.70 27.32 16.76
CA GLN A 117 -12.21 26.91 18.06
C GLN A 117 -11.18 26.04 18.78
N MET A 118 -10.87 26.37 20.03
CA MET A 118 -9.92 25.57 20.80
C MET A 118 -10.59 24.31 21.35
N LEU A 119 -10.10 23.16 20.96
CA LEU A 119 -10.52 21.88 21.51
C LEU A 119 -9.93 21.69 22.91
N ARG A 120 -10.69 21.07 23.80
CA ARG A 120 -10.28 20.83 25.20
C ARG A 120 -10.57 19.39 25.59
N GLY A 121 -9.63 18.80 26.30
CA GLY A 121 -9.75 17.45 26.87
C GLY A 121 -9.70 16.37 25.80
N GLY A 122 -9.77 15.12 26.24
CA GLY A 122 -9.61 13.96 25.39
C GLY A 122 -8.16 13.48 25.29
N GLN A 123 -7.98 12.31 24.70
CA GLN A 123 -6.67 11.71 24.42
C GLN A 123 -6.17 12.22 23.07
N GLU A 124 -4.95 12.73 23.05
CA GLU A 124 -4.29 13.09 21.79
C GLU A 124 -3.80 11.84 21.07
N VAL A 125 -4.21 11.71 19.81
CA VAL A 125 -3.75 10.66 18.89
C VAL A 125 -3.34 11.30 17.58
N ILE A 126 -2.62 10.54 16.76
CA ILE A 126 -2.27 10.92 15.39
C ILE A 126 -2.90 9.92 14.41
N ILE A 127 -3.38 10.45 13.29
CA ILE A 127 -3.85 9.65 12.16
C ILE A 127 -3.21 10.25 10.92
N GLY A 128 -2.45 9.43 10.21
CA GLY A 128 -1.75 9.86 9.01
C GLY A 128 -1.94 8.91 7.85
N ALA A 129 -1.50 9.34 6.68
CA ALA A 129 -1.34 8.47 5.53
C ALA A 129 -0.12 8.86 4.73
N VAL A 130 0.56 7.86 4.18
CA VAL A 130 1.76 8.04 3.36
C VAL A 130 1.73 7.14 2.14
N SER A 131 2.48 7.50 1.12
CA SER A 131 2.71 6.65 -0.05
C SER A 131 3.98 5.83 0.13
N ASP A 132 3.83 4.50 0.16
CA ASP A 132 4.95 3.57 0.17
C ASP A 132 5.23 3.07 -1.25
N PRO A 133 6.49 3.05 -1.72
CA PRO A 133 6.82 2.64 -3.10
C PRO A 133 6.52 1.16 -3.37
N SER A 134 6.48 0.32 -2.35
CA SER A 134 6.22 -1.11 -2.47
C SER A 134 4.76 -1.49 -2.24
N PHE A 135 4.14 -0.87 -1.23
CA PHE A 135 2.79 -1.24 -0.77
C PHE A 135 1.69 -0.28 -1.24
N GLY A 136 2.04 0.89 -1.76
CA GLY A 136 1.08 1.92 -2.14
C GLY A 136 0.66 2.77 -0.95
N LYS A 137 -0.63 3.11 -0.82
CA LYS A 137 -1.10 3.96 0.26
C LYS A 137 -1.19 3.19 1.58
N LEU A 138 -0.59 3.75 2.63
CA LEU A 138 -0.66 3.27 4.00
C LEU A 138 -1.39 4.30 4.86
N VAL A 139 -2.30 3.86 5.70
CA VAL A 139 -2.86 4.66 6.80
C VAL A 139 -2.15 4.29 8.09
N ALA A 140 -1.84 5.29 8.90
CA ALA A 140 -1.13 5.18 10.17
C ALA A 140 -2.02 5.64 11.33
N PHE A 141 -1.85 5.01 12.48
CA PHE A 141 -2.47 5.42 13.75
C PHE A 141 -1.46 5.28 14.89
N GLY A 142 -1.42 6.25 15.79
CA GLY A 142 -0.61 6.22 17.00
C GLY A 142 -1.12 7.17 18.08
N LEU A 143 -0.55 7.08 19.28
CA LEU A 143 -0.79 8.11 20.30
C LEU A 143 -0.09 9.41 19.91
N GLY A 144 -0.68 10.55 20.27
CA GLY A 144 -0.13 11.87 20.04
C GLY A 144 0.87 12.32 21.10
N GLY A 145 1.42 13.52 20.90
CA GLY A 145 2.33 14.17 21.85
C GLY A 145 3.70 13.47 21.94
N VAL A 146 4.38 13.68 23.07
CA VAL A 146 5.75 13.17 23.33
C VAL A 146 5.87 11.64 23.18
N LEU A 147 4.78 10.91 23.36
CA LEU A 147 4.79 9.44 23.28
C LEU A 147 5.11 8.93 21.88
N VAL A 148 4.68 9.61 20.82
CA VAL A 148 5.00 9.21 19.45
C VAL A 148 6.47 9.44 19.13
N GLU A 149 6.99 10.59 19.51
CA GLU A 149 8.39 10.95 19.21
C GLU A 149 9.39 10.02 19.90
N VAL A 150 9.09 9.61 21.13
CA VAL A 150 10.00 8.78 21.95
C VAL A 150 9.78 7.27 21.71
N LEU A 151 8.52 6.82 21.70
CA LEU A 151 8.21 5.39 21.68
C LEU A 151 7.99 4.81 20.26
N LYS A 152 7.75 5.69 19.27
CA LYS A 152 7.40 5.30 17.88
C LYS A 152 6.29 4.23 17.85
N ASP A 153 5.29 4.40 18.73
CA ASP A 153 4.18 3.47 18.89
C ASP A 153 3.10 3.74 17.85
N ILE A 154 3.31 3.24 16.65
CA ILE A 154 2.48 3.48 15.47
C ILE A 154 2.14 2.15 14.83
N THR A 155 0.90 2.01 14.38
CA THR A 155 0.44 0.90 13.53
C THR A 155 0.11 1.38 12.12
N PHE A 156 0.20 0.46 11.16
CA PHE A 156 -0.09 0.76 9.76
C PHE A 156 -1.04 -0.27 9.16
N ARG A 157 -1.88 0.17 8.22
CA ARG A 157 -2.68 -0.70 7.35
C ARG A 157 -2.64 -0.17 5.92
N LEU A 158 -2.86 -1.08 4.97
CA LEU A 158 -3.04 -0.69 3.56
C LEU A 158 -4.36 0.07 3.38
N ALA A 159 -4.33 1.13 2.59
CA ALA A 159 -5.55 1.79 2.16
C ALA A 159 -6.13 1.16 0.88
N PRO A 160 -7.47 1.05 0.76
CA PRO A 160 -8.48 1.38 1.75
C PRO A 160 -8.57 0.34 2.88
N ALA A 161 -8.61 0.80 4.13
CA ALA A 161 -8.74 -0.04 5.31
C ALA A 161 -10.22 -0.36 5.60
N SER A 162 -10.50 -1.60 6.00
CA SER A 162 -11.83 -2.00 6.47
C SER A 162 -12.11 -1.47 7.89
N GLN A 163 -13.37 -1.63 8.36
CA GLN A 163 -13.72 -1.33 9.74
C GLN A 163 -12.93 -2.20 10.73
N GLU A 164 -12.72 -3.47 10.39
CA GLU A 164 -11.96 -4.42 11.21
C GLU A 164 -10.48 -4.04 11.26
N ASP A 165 -9.91 -3.63 10.12
CA ASP A 165 -8.53 -3.12 10.06
C ASP A 165 -8.36 -1.90 10.96
N ALA A 166 -9.26 -0.92 10.87
CA ALA A 166 -9.22 0.28 11.67
C ALA A 166 -9.33 0.00 13.18
N LEU A 167 -10.24 -0.88 13.60
CA LEU A 167 -10.35 -1.30 14.99
C LEU A 167 -9.09 -2.05 15.46
N SER A 168 -8.53 -2.92 14.62
CA SER A 168 -7.31 -3.66 14.94
C SER A 168 -6.08 -2.75 15.10
N MET A 169 -6.07 -1.58 14.43
CA MET A 169 -5.00 -0.58 14.61
C MET A 169 -5.00 0.00 16.02
N LEU A 170 -6.19 0.22 16.60
CA LEU A 170 -6.32 0.74 17.96
C LEU A 170 -5.78 -0.23 19.02
N ASP A 171 -5.90 -1.54 18.77
CA ASP A 171 -5.36 -2.58 19.65
C ASP A 171 -3.89 -2.88 19.35
N GLY A 172 -3.40 -2.51 18.18
CA GLY A 172 -2.04 -2.80 17.71
C GLY A 172 -0.95 -1.89 18.27
N ILE A 173 -1.29 -0.77 18.90
CA ILE A 173 -0.31 0.07 19.59
C ILE A 173 0.00 -0.48 20.98
N LYS A 174 1.24 -0.33 21.45
CA LYS A 174 1.68 -0.81 22.78
C LYS A 174 0.90 -0.16 23.92
N ALA A 175 0.55 1.11 23.74
CA ALA A 175 -0.17 1.90 24.72
C ALA A 175 -1.71 1.89 24.54
N ALA A 176 -2.28 0.85 23.90
CA ALA A 176 -3.71 0.73 23.64
C ALA A 176 -4.60 0.87 24.90
N GLU A 177 -4.11 0.49 26.07
CA GLU A 177 -4.84 0.61 27.34
C GLU A 177 -5.17 2.08 27.69
N ILE A 178 -4.42 3.04 27.21
CA ILE A 178 -4.72 4.47 27.41
C ILE A 178 -6.06 4.85 26.75
N LEU A 179 -6.35 4.26 25.59
CA LEU A 179 -7.61 4.50 24.86
C LEU A 179 -8.83 3.95 25.61
N LYS A 180 -8.62 2.96 26.49
CA LYS A 180 -9.67 2.33 27.32
C LYS A 180 -9.96 3.12 28.60
N GLY A 181 -9.23 4.21 28.87
CA GLY A 181 -9.43 5.02 30.05
C GLY A 181 -8.56 4.59 31.23
N ALA A 182 -7.25 4.71 31.13
CA ALA A 182 -6.32 4.42 32.22
C ALA A 182 -6.39 5.50 33.33
N ARG A 183 -6.16 5.09 34.59
CA ARG A 183 -6.05 5.96 35.77
C ARG A 183 -7.25 6.88 36.02
N GLY A 184 -8.46 6.44 35.70
CA GLY A 184 -9.68 7.21 35.94
C GLY A 184 -10.05 8.20 34.82
N ALA A 185 -9.32 8.22 33.70
CA ALA A 185 -9.73 8.92 32.50
C ALA A 185 -10.91 8.19 31.84
N GLU A 186 -11.80 8.93 31.18
CA GLU A 186 -12.87 8.30 30.39
C GLU A 186 -12.30 7.60 29.14
N PRO A 187 -12.88 6.45 28.74
CA PRO A 187 -12.49 5.79 27.50
C PRO A 187 -12.86 6.64 26.29
N VAL A 188 -12.06 6.56 25.23
CA VAL A 188 -12.37 7.21 23.95
C VAL A 188 -13.37 6.40 23.13
N SER A 189 -14.11 7.05 22.23
CA SER A 189 -14.95 6.34 21.26
C SER A 189 -14.08 5.64 20.21
N ARG A 190 -13.96 4.31 20.33
CA ARG A 190 -13.22 3.48 19.38
C ARG A 190 -13.87 3.49 18.00
N GLU A 191 -15.19 3.55 17.96
CA GLU A 191 -15.98 3.62 16.74
C GLU A 191 -15.72 4.93 15.98
N ALA A 192 -15.63 6.06 16.69
CA ALA A 192 -15.32 7.35 16.09
C ALA A 192 -13.89 7.40 15.54
N LEU A 193 -12.92 6.83 16.27
CA LEU A 193 -11.54 6.71 15.79
C LEU A 193 -11.44 5.79 14.57
N ALA A 194 -12.09 4.62 14.60
CA ALA A 194 -12.10 3.70 13.48
C ALA A 194 -12.76 4.31 12.23
N ALA A 195 -13.85 5.06 12.40
CA ALA A 195 -14.49 5.78 11.32
C ALA A 195 -13.57 6.86 10.72
N LEU A 196 -12.85 7.60 11.58
CA LEU A 196 -11.90 8.61 11.14
C LEU A 196 -10.72 8.00 10.36
N ILE A 197 -10.12 6.92 10.86
CA ILE A 197 -9.07 6.15 10.18
C ILE A 197 -9.56 5.68 8.80
N ARG A 198 -10.77 5.15 8.73
CA ARG A 198 -11.36 4.66 7.50
C ARG A 198 -11.59 5.79 6.49
N ASN A 199 -12.13 6.93 6.92
CA ASN A 199 -12.37 8.10 6.07
C ASN A 199 -11.05 8.64 5.49
N VAL A 200 -9.98 8.72 6.30
CA VAL A 200 -8.63 9.06 5.82
C VAL A 200 -8.13 8.04 4.79
N SER A 201 -8.32 6.76 5.08
CA SER A 201 -7.90 5.66 4.20
C SER A 201 -8.63 5.69 2.86
N GLU A 202 -9.94 5.97 2.85
CA GLU A 202 -10.75 6.12 1.64
C GLU A 202 -10.31 7.35 0.83
N LEU A 203 -10.07 8.48 1.49
CA LEU A 203 -9.58 9.72 0.86
C LEU A 203 -8.29 9.49 0.08
N VAL A 204 -7.26 8.91 0.70
CA VAL A 204 -5.97 8.69 0.02
C VAL A 204 -6.02 7.56 -1.00
N GLY A 205 -6.99 6.65 -0.87
CA GLY A 205 -7.28 5.62 -1.87
C GLY A 205 -7.93 6.19 -3.12
N ASP A 206 -8.82 7.18 -2.97
CA ASP A 206 -9.54 7.82 -4.07
C ASP A 206 -8.68 8.86 -4.83
N PHE A 207 -7.69 9.47 -4.15
CA PHE A 207 -6.82 10.50 -4.70
C PHE A 207 -5.34 10.11 -4.58
N PRO A 208 -4.81 9.35 -5.56
CA PRO A 208 -3.43 8.84 -5.53
C PRO A 208 -2.38 9.95 -5.46
N GLU A 209 -2.69 11.16 -5.91
CA GLU A 209 -1.83 12.33 -5.84
C GLU A 209 -1.63 12.87 -4.41
N ILE A 210 -2.47 12.52 -3.44
CA ILE A 210 -2.20 12.83 -2.04
C ILE A 210 -1.05 11.92 -1.57
N ALA A 211 0.17 12.45 -1.51
CA ALA A 211 1.36 11.71 -1.11
C ALA A 211 1.43 11.50 0.39
N GLU A 212 1.06 12.52 1.16
CA GLU A 212 1.07 12.53 2.62
C GLU A 212 -0.18 13.24 3.14
N LEU A 213 -0.78 12.68 4.18
CA LEU A 213 -1.83 13.31 4.96
C LEU A 213 -1.48 13.12 6.45
N ASP A 214 -1.55 14.19 7.22
CA ASP A 214 -1.29 14.16 8.67
C ASP A 214 -2.39 14.92 9.41
N LEU A 215 -3.05 14.23 10.32
CA LEU A 215 -3.98 14.77 11.29
C LEU A 215 -3.30 14.70 12.65
N ASN A 216 -2.72 15.83 13.11
CA ASN A 216 -1.89 15.86 14.30
C ASN A 216 -1.96 17.23 15.01
N PRO A 217 -2.55 17.30 16.22
CA PRO A 217 -3.19 16.22 16.96
C PRO A 217 -4.64 15.94 16.52
N VAL A 218 -5.12 14.75 16.80
CA VAL A 218 -6.54 14.41 16.86
C VAL A 218 -6.92 14.26 18.33
N PHE A 219 -7.93 14.99 18.76
CA PHE A 219 -8.50 14.88 20.11
C PHE A 219 -9.61 13.83 20.10
N ALA A 220 -9.36 12.70 20.77
CA ALA A 220 -10.32 11.62 20.93
C ALA A 220 -10.94 11.65 22.32
N SER A 221 -12.27 11.58 22.37
CA SER A 221 -13.05 11.55 23.60
C SER A 221 -14.16 10.50 23.50
N LYS A 222 -14.94 10.32 24.56
CA LYS A 222 -16.13 9.47 24.54
C LYS A 222 -17.17 9.92 23.52
N SER A 223 -17.25 11.23 23.23
CA SER A 223 -18.21 11.82 22.31
C SER A 223 -17.78 11.83 20.85
N GLY A 224 -16.50 11.57 20.55
CA GLY A 224 -16.00 11.57 19.17
C GLY A 224 -14.49 11.79 19.06
N ALA A 225 -14.05 12.00 17.82
CA ALA A 225 -12.68 12.31 17.49
C ALA A 225 -12.64 13.49 16.50
N THR A 226 -11.82 14.51 16.78
CA THR A 226 -11.75 15.74 15.98
C THR A 226 -10.29 16.11 15.72
N ALA A 227 -9.92 16.31 14.47
CA ALA A 227 -8.57 16.70 14.06
C ALA A 227 -8.38 18.20 14.25
N ALA A 228 -7.41 18.60 15.09
CA ALA A 228 -7.11 20.01 15.36
C ALA A 228 -6.18 20.65 14.33
N ASP A 229 -5.39 19.86 13.65
CA ASP A 229 -4.58 20.32 12.51
C ASP A 229 -4.61 19.30 11.38
N VAL A 230 -4.52 19.81 10.16
CA VAL A 230 -4.59 19.01 8.93
C VAL A 230 -3.48 19.48 8.00
N ARG A 231 -2.65 18.55 7.57
CA ARG A 231 -1.63 18.79 6.55
C ARG A 231 -1.83 17.79 5.42
N ILE A 232 -1.94 18.27 4.18
CA ILE A 232 -2.08 17.45 2.98
C ILE A 232 -1.02 17.89 1.98
N VAL A 233 -0.18 16.93 1.57
CA VAL A 233 0.90 17.14 0.59
C VAL A 233 0.63 16.27 -0.62
N MET A 234 0.79 16.85 -1.81
CA MET A 234 0.56 16.19 -3.08
C MET A 234 1.87 15.87 -3.80
N ASP A 235 1.87 14.75 -4.48
CA ASP A 235 2.79 14.41 -5.56
C ASP A 235 1.99 14.36 -6.87
N TRP A 236 2.29 15.28 -7.78
CA TRP A 236 1.56 15.37 -9.06
C TRP A 236 1.98 14.31 -10.07
N ASN A 237 3.01 13.52 -9.77
CA ASN A 237 3.48 12.38 -10.54
C ASN A 237 3.49 11.11 -9.69
N PRO A 238 2.35 10.75 -9.07
CA PRO A 238 2.31 9.57 -8.22
C PRO A 238 2.68 8.34 -9.05
N PRO A 239 3.35 7.34 -8.42
CA PRO A 239 3.57 6.08 -9.11
C PRO A 239 2.23 5.49 -9.55
N PRO A 240 2.18 4.85 -10.74
CA PRO A 240 0.94 4.28 -11.25
C PRO A 240 0.32 3.36 -10.20
N GLN A 241 -0.98 3.56 -9.96
CA GLN A 241 -1.72 2.65 -9.08
C GLN A 241 -1.56 1.22 -9.57
N ARG A 242 -1.08 0.34 -8.70
CA ARG A 242 -1.01 -1.07 -9.05
C ARG A 242 -2.43 -1.58 -9.26
N TYR A 243 -2.64 -2.20 -10.41
CA TYR A 243 -3.89 -2.90 -10.66
C TYR A 243 -4.16 -3.90 -9.52
N ARG A 244 -5.29 -3.73 -8.85
CA ARG A 244 -5.77 -4.64 -7.81
C ARG A 244 -6.98 -5.38 -8.37
N PRO A 245 -6.79 -6.61 -8.88
CA PRO A 245 -7.90 -7.40 -9.37
C PRO A 245 -8.87 -7.70 -8.22
N GLY A 246 -10.17 -7.78 -8.54
CA GLY A 246 -11.18 -8.23 -7.59
C GLY A 246 -10.92 -9.67 -7.13
N ARG A 247 -11.46 -10.06 -5.97
CA ARG A 247 -11.25 -11.39 -5.37
C ARG A 247 -11.56 -12.53 -6.36
N ASP A 248 -12.65 -12.44 -7.07
CA ASP A 248 -13.07 -13.50 -8.01
C ASP A 248 -12.09 -13.64 -9.18
N GLU A 249 -11.53 -12.54 -9.64
CA GLU A 249 -10.49 -12.55 -10.65
C GLU A 249 -9.20 -13.17 -10.14
N ILE A 250 -8.78 -12.80 -8.91
CA ILE A 250 -7.60 -13.40 -8.26
C ILE A 250 -7.79 -14.92 -8.17
N VAL A 251 -8.92 -15.38 -7.64
CA VAL A 251 -9.22 -16.81 -7.49
C VAL A 251 -9.21 -17.51 -8.83
N ARG A 252 -9.82 -16.92 -9.85
CA ARG A 252 -9.85 -17.49 -11.21
C ARG A 252 -8.44 -17.62 -11.79
N GLN A 253 -7.61 -16.56 -11.70
CA GLN A 253 -6.25 -16.57 -12.22
C GLN A 253 -5.34 -17.52 -11.43
N MET A 254 -5.46 -17.54 -10.11
CA MET A 254 -4.67 -18.46 -9.28
C MET A 254 -5.04 -19.91 -9.52
N ASN A 255 -6.30 -20.24 -9.71
CA ASN A 255 -6.72 -21.62 -10.03
C ASN A 255 -6.11 -22.12 -11.35
N ARG A 256 -5.93 -21.25 -12.35
CA ARG A 256 -5.25 -21.63 -13.61
C ARG A 256 -3.80 -22.06 -13.39
N ILE A 257 -3.07 -21.45 -12.47
CA ILE A 257 -1.68 -21.76 -12.17
C ILE A 257 -1.57 -22.90 -11.16
N MET A 258 -2.36 -22.84 -10.08
CA MET A 258 -2.24 -23.78 -8.97
C MET A 258 -2.90 -25.13 -9.23
N ARG A 259 -3.89 -25.17 -10.13
CA ARG A 259 -4.63 -26.40 -10.46
C ARG A 259 -4.57 -26.74 -11.96
N PRO A 260 -3.37 -26.76 -12.57
CA PRO A 260 -3.28 -27.07 -13.99
C PRO A 260 -3.66 -28.53 -14.25
N GLU A 261 -4.29 -28.78 -15.38
CA GLU A 261 -4.51 -30.12 -15.93
C GLU A 261 -3.36 -30.54 -16.87
N SER A 262 -2.55 -29.55 -17.28
CA SER A 262 -1.42 -29.78 -18.17
C SER A 262 -0.26 -28.80 -17.89
N VAL A 263 0.96 -29.31 -17.92
CA VAL A 263 2.22 -28.56 -17.70
C VAL A 263 3.18 -28.80 -18.85
N ALA A 264 3.63 -27.72 -19.51
CA ALA A 264 4.76 -27.79 -20.44
C ALA A 264 6.06 -27.44 -19.70
N VAL A 265 7.11 -28.22 -19.87
CA VAL A 265 8.44 -27.93 -19.33
C VAL A 265 9.34 -27.48 -20.47
N ILE A 266 9.54 -26.17 -20.61
CA ILE A 266 10.39 -25.55 -21.63
C ILE A 266 11.85 -25.63 -21.18
N GLY A 267 12.66 -26.39 -21.93
CA GLY A 267 14.01 -26.76 -21.52
C GLY A 267 14.06 -28.07 -20.72
N ALA A 268 13.06 -28.93 -20.91
CA ALA A 268 13.08 -30.29 -20.37
C ALA A 268 14.36 -31.02 -20.80
N SER A 269 14.93 -31.87 -19.93
CA SER A 269 16.17 -32.61 -20.20
C SER A 269 16.16 -34.01 -19.62
N ALA A 270 16.79 -34.96 -20.32
CA ALA A 270 17.10 -36.26 -19.76
C ALA A 270 18.44 -36.28 -19.00
N GLU A 271 19.26 -35.23 -19.15
CA GLU A 271 20.60 -35.12 -18.57
C GLU A 271 20.53 -34.72 -17.09
N ASP A 272 21.11 -35.52 -16.23
CA ASP A 272 21.20 -35.27 -14.80
C ASP A 272 21.96 -33.97 -14.50
N GLY A 273 21.53 -33.26 -13.45
CA GLY A 273 22.09 -31.97 -13.05
C GLY A 273 21.53 -30.76 -13.80
N LYS A 274 20.75 -30.95 -14.85
CA LYS A 274 20.02 -29.85 -15.50
C LYS A 274 18.75 -29.52 -14.75
N ILE A 275 18.42 -28.23 -14.66
CA ILE A 275 17.18 -27.75 -14.03
C ILE A 275 15.95 -28.43 -14.64
N GLY A 276 15.87 -28.46 -15.97
CA GLY A 276 14.75 -29.12 -16.67
C GLY A 276 14.64 -30.62 -16.38
N ASN A 277 15.75 -31.32 -16.10
CA ASN A 277 15.73 -32.70 -15.64
C ASN A 277 15.09 -32.83 -14.26
N SER A 278 15.50 -31.97 -13.32
CA SER A 278 14.98 -31.99 -11.95
C SER A 278 13.49 -31.70 -11.92
N VAL A 279 13.02 -30.68 -12.69
CA VAL A 279 11.59 -30.36 -12.82
C VAL A 279 10.81 -31.56 -13.38
N MET A 280 11.31 -32.18 -14.45
CA MET A 280 10.67 -33.37 -15.03
C MET A 280 10.59 -34.53 -14.03
N LYS A 281 11.70 -34.83 -13.35
CA LYS A 281 11.73 -35.88 -12.30
C LYS A 281 10.73 -35.60 -11.16
N ASN A 282 10.68 -34.37 -10.70
CA ASN A 282 9.79 -33.97 -9.60
C ASN A 282 8.32 -34.09 -9.98
N LEU A 283 7.94 -33.71 -11.20
CA LEU A 283 6.57 -33.87 -11.69
C LEU A 283 6.20 -35.36 -11.84
N ILE A 284 7.07 -36.16 -12.45
CA ILE A 284 6.83 -37.60 -12.71
C ILE A 284 6.81 -38.38 -11.39
N ASN A 285 7.86 -38.23 -10.57
CA ASN A 285 8.02 -39.01 -9.32
C ASN A 285 7.06 -38.54 -8.22
N GLY A 286 6.66 -37.24 -8.25
CA GLY A 286 5.63 -36.70 -7.36
C GLY A 286 4.22 -37.20 -7.68
N GLY A 287 4.04 -37.87 -8.83
CA GLY A 287 2.74 -38.42 -9.24
C GLY A 287 1.76 -37.32 -9.64
N TYR A 288 2.25 -36.26 -10.31
CA TYR A 288 1.37 -35.23 -10.88
C TYR A 288 0.30 -35.89 -11.78
N ASP A 289 -0.96 -35.59 -11.52
CA ASP A 289 -2.11 -36.24 -12.14
C ASP A 289 -2.52 -35.66 -13.50
N GLY A 290 -1.84 -34.59 -13.95
CA GLY A 290 -2.09 -33.93 -15.23
C GLY A 290 -1.11 -34.36 -16.34
N GLU A 291 -1.31 -33.81 -17.52
CA GLU A 291 -0.45 -34.05 -18.68
C GLU A 291 0.89 -33.27 -18.56
N ILE A 292 2.00 -33.94 -18.88
CA ILE A 292 3.32 -33.33 -18.89
C ILE A 292 3.84 -33.31 -20.32
N TYR A 293 4.13 -32.13 -20.85
CA TYR A 293 4.66 -31.91 -22.19
C TYR A 293 6.13 -31.43 -22.14
N PRO A 294 7.10 -32.31 -22.34
CA PRO A 294 8.52 -31.91 -22.47
C PRO A 294 8.72 -31.07 -23.73
N ILE A 295 9.31 -29.86 -23.59
CA ILE A 295 9.66 -29.03 -24.73
C ILE A 295 11.18 -28.99 -24.86
N HIS A 296 11.70 -29.52 -25.99
CA HIS A 296 13.14 -29.56 -26.25
C HIS A 296 13.44 -29.46 -27.77
N PRO A 297 14.38 -28.62 -28.21
CA PRO A 297 14.59 -28.33 -29.64
C PRO A 297 15.07 -29.50 -30.47
N LYS A 298 15.68 -30.53 -29.85
CA LYS A 298 16.33 -31.62 -30.57
C LYS A 298 15.84 -33.02 -30.17
N SER A 299 15.53 -33.24 -28.90
CA SER A 299 15.17 -34.57 -28.41
C SER A 299 13.71 -34.90 -28.74
N PRO A 300 13.42 -36.03 -29.39
CA PRO A 300 12.04 -36.44 -29.70
C PRO A 300 11.34 -37.06 -28.50
N GLU A 301 12.09 -37.48 -27.49
CA GLU A 301 11.58 -38.09 -26.25
C GLU A 301 12.43 -37.72 -25.05
N ILE A 302 11.79 -37.51 -23.89
CA ILE A 302 12.42 -37.24 -22.60
C ILE A 302 11.70 -38.05 -21.51
N MET A 303 12.44 -38.91 -20.83
CA MET A 303 11.92 -39.73 -19.72
C MET A 303 10.67 -40.53 -20.11
N GLY A 304 10.69 -41.18 -21.28
CA GLY A 304 9.59 -42.00 -21.78
C GLY A 304 8.38 -41.20 -22.30
N ARG A 305 8.50 -39.87 -22.38
CA ARG A 305 7.43 -39.00 -22.88
C ARG A 305 7.83 -38.33 -24.19
N LYS A 306 6.88 -38.27 -25.14
CA LYS A 306 7.08 -37.54 -26.39
C LYS A 306 7.43 -36.09 -26.09
N ALA A 307 8.55 -35.62 -26.64
CA ALA A 307 8.96 -34.24 -26.57
C ALA A 307 8.59 -33.49 -27.86
N TYR A 308 8.33 -32.19 -27.69
CA TYR A 308 7.95 -31.28 -28.76
C TYR A 308 9.01 -30.19 -28.92
N ARG A 309 9.19 -29.68 -30.15
CA ARG A 309 10.18 -28.63 -30.42
C ARG A 309 9.76 -27.27 -29.87
N SER A 310 8.46 -26.99 -29.91
CA SER A 310 7.83 -25.79 -29.42
C SER A 310 6.51 -26.12 -28.69
N VAL A 311 6.05 -25.25 -27.80
CA VAL A 311 4.72 -25.37 -27.20
C VAL A 311 3.61 -25.34 -28.25
N LYS A 312 3.86 -24.74 -29.42
CA LYS A 312 2.95 -24.69 -30.54
C LYS A 312 2.67 -26.07 -31.15
N ASP A 313 3.64 -26.98 -31.09
CA ASP A 313 3.54 -28.32 -31.65
C ASP A 313 2.74 -29.29 -30.77
N VAL A 314 2.44 -28.91 -29.55
CA VAL A 314 1.62 -29.69 -28.61
C VAL A 314 0.18 -29.72 -29.09
N PRO A 315 -0.46 -30.88 -29.24
CA PRO A 315 -1.78 -30.97 -29.87
C PRO A 315 -2.93 -30.44 -29.01
N GLY A 316 -2.77 -30.38 -27.69
CA GLY A 316 -3.82 -29.93 -26.77
C GLY A 316 -3.63 -28.52 -26.23
N ALA A 317 -4.50 -28.12 -25.29
CA ALA A 317 -4.30 -26.93 -24.47
C ALA A 317 -3.21 -27.19 -23.44
N ILE A 318 -2.54 -26.12 -23.04
CA ILE A 318 -1.54 -26.12 -21.96
C ILE A 318 -1.94 -25.07 -20.95
N ASP A 319 -2.03 -25.46 -19.66
CA ASP A 319 -2.43 -24.53 -18.60
C ASP A 319 -1.25 -23.73 -18.03
N VAL A 320 -0.09 -24.39 -17.88
CA VAL A 320 1.10 -23.75 -17.32
C VAL A 320 2.35 -24.16 -18.11
N ALA A 321 3.20 -23.18 -18.40
CA ALA A 321 4.55 -23.40 -18.93
C ALA A 321 5.59 -23.11 -17.86
N VAL A 322 6.45 -24.10 -17.55
CA VAL A 322 7.59 -23.96 -16.63
C VAL A 322 8.86 -23.78 -17.46
N PHE A 323 9.55 -22.68 -17.25
CA PHE A 323 10.74 -22.30 -18.00
C PHE A 323 12.00 -22.72 -17.25
N ALA A 324 12.78 -23.60 -17.86
CA ALA A 324 14.08 -24.05 -17.39
C ALA A 324 15.17 -23.84 -18.49
N ILE A 325 15.15 -22.63 -19.08
CA ILE A 325 16.03 -22.20 -20.18
C ILE A 325 16.79 -20.93 -19.78
N PRO A 326 17.95 -20.60 -20.40
CA PRO A 326 18.65 -19.34 -20.11
C PRO A 326 17.80 -18.09 -20.40
N ALA A 327 17.99 -17.03 -19.62
CA ALA A 327 17.19 -15.78 -19.64
C ALA A 327 16.97 -15.21 -21.05
N LYS A 328 18.03 -15.21 -21.89
CA LYS A 328 17.98 -14.70 -23.28
C LYS A 328 16.96 -15.38 -24.19
N PHE A 329 16.49 -16.57 -23.84
CA PHE A 329 15.50 -17.33 -24.60
C PHE A 329 14.09 -17.24 -24.01
N VAL A 330 13.91 -16.58 -22.85
CA VAL A 330 12.61 -16.51 -22.16
C VAL A 330 11.61 -15.67 -22.94
N ALA A 331 11.99 -14.47 -23.37
CA ALA A 331 11.07 -13.57 -24.08
C ALA A 331 10.50 -14.20 -25.38
N PRO A 332 11.32 -14.75 -26.29
CA PRO A 332 10.80 -15.44 -27.48
C PRO A 332 9.87 -16.61 -27.15
N ALA A 333 10.25 -17.45 -26.20
CA ALA A 333 9.43 -18.60 -25.80
C ALA A 333 8.13 -18.19 -25.12
N LEU A 334 8.13 -17.05 -24.41
CA LEU A 334 6.93 -16.50 -23.79
C LEU A 334 5.94 -15.95 -24.84
N VAL A 335 6.45 -15.40 -25.96
CA VAL A 335 5.60 -15.03 -27.11
C VAL A 335 4.93 -16.27 -27.69
N GLU A 336 5.65 -17.38 -27.87
CA GLU A 336 5.07 -18.63 -28.35
C GLU A 336 3.97 -19.17 -27.41
N CYS A 337 4.20 -19.04 -26.08
CA CYS A 337 3.18 -19.36 -25.07
C CYS A 337 1.93 -18.49 -25.25
N GLY A 338 2.11 -17.18 -25.51
CA GLY A 338 1.02 -16.27 -25.75
C GLY A 338 0.19 -16.62 -26.99
N GLU A 339 0.87 -16.91 -28.11
CA GLU A 339 0.23 -17.36 -29.35
C GLU A 339 -0.51 -18.70 -29.19
N LYS A 340 -0.01 -19.58 -28.33
CA LYS A 340 -0.63 -20.84 -27.93
C LYS A 340 -1.79 -20.64 -26.91
N LYS A 341 -1.96 -19.41 -26.36
CA LYS A 341 -2.95 -19.04 -25.32
C LYS A 341 -2.74 -19.78 -24.01
N ILE A 342 -1.48 -19.98 -23.60
CA ILE A 342 -1.13 -20.56 -22.31
C ILE A 342 -1.34 -19.48 -21.23
N PRO A 343 -2.23 -19.70 -20.23
CA PRO A 343 -2.60 -18.65 -19.29
C PRO A 343 -1.58 -18.42 -18.14
N GLY A 344 -0.69 -19.37 -17.89
CA GLY A 344 0.29 -19.31 -16.80
C GLY A 344 1.71 -19.62 -17.20
N ALA A 345 2.69 -18.87 -16.70
CA ALA A 345 4.10 -19.12 -16.91
C ALA A 345 4.90 -19.01 -15.61
N VAL A 346 5.76 -20.00 -15.36
CA VAL A 346 6.63 -20.10 -14.17
C VAL A 346 8.07 -19.94 -14.64
N LEU A 347 8.68 -18.83 -14.31
CA LEU A 347 9.99 -18.40 -14.84
C LEU A 347 11.08 -18.69 -13.81
N ILE A 348 11.70 -19.88 -13.91
CA ILE A 348 12.80 -20.29 -13.03
C ILE A 348 14.09 -19.50 -13.31
N PRO A 349 14.44 -19.15 -14.56
CA PRO A 349 15.73 -18.52 -14.86
C PRO A 349 15.98 -17.21 -14.09
N SER A 350 17.24 -17.01 -13.69
CA SER A 350 17.82 -15.74 -13.29
C SER A 350 18.41 -15.00 -14.49
N GLY A 351 18.80 -13.73 -14.32
CA GLY A 351 19.40 -12.91 -15.36
C GLY A 351 18.52 -11.73 -15.79
N PHE A 352 17.69 -11.24 -14.88
CA PHE A 352 16.79 -10.12 -15.06
C PHE A 352 17.14 -8.94 -14.11
N ALA A 353 16.17 -8.26 -13.50
CA ALA A 353 16.43 -7.09 -12.68
C ALA A 353 17.38 -7.36 -11.50
N GLU A 354 17.37 -8.57 -10.93
CA GLU A 354 18.27 -8.98 -9.85
C GLU A 354 19.76 -8.99 -10.25
N THR A 355 20.06 -9.04 -11.56
CA THR A 355 21.41 -8.90 -12.12
C THR A 355 21.63 -7.59 -12.87
N GLY A 356 20.71 -6.62 -12.73
CA GLY A 356 20.75 -5.32 -13.40
C GLY A 356 20.08 -5.28 -14.78
N ASN A 357 19.57 -6.38 -15.31
CA ASN A 357 18.85 -6.45 -16.60
C ASN A 357 17.37 -6.03 -16.41
N VAL A 358 17.14 -4.76 -16.06
CA VAL A 358 15.82 -4.19 -15.81
C VAL A 358 14.96 -4.20 -17.08
N GLU A 359 15.57 -3.90 -18.24
CA GLU A 359 14.85 -3.84 -19.51
C GLU A 359 14.33 -5.22 -19.93
N GLY A 360 15.15 -6.28 -19.78
CA GLY A 360 14.70 -7.65 -20.04
C GLY A 360 13.53 -8.06 -19.13
N GLN A 361 13.50 -7.59 -17.88
CA GLN A 361 12.35 -7.83 -17.00
C GLN A 361 11.10 -7.07 -17.44
N LYS A 362 11.24 -5.83 -17.88
CA LYS A 362 10.11 -5.07 -18.45
C LYS A 362 9.54 -5.75 -19.69
N GLU A 363 10.43 -6.21 -20.58
CA GLU A 363 10.03 -6.91 -21.80
C GLU A 363 9.15 -8.14 -21.50
N ILE A 364 9.59 -9.04 -20.61
CA ILE A 364 8.78 -10.22 -20.27
C ILE A 364 7.46 -9.84 -19.59
N GLN A 365 7.42 -8.77 -18.78
CA GLN A 365 6.19 -8.26 -18.17
C GLN A 365 5.22 -7.69 -19.22
N GLU A 366 5.72 -7.02 -20.23
CA GLU A 366 4.90 -6.48 -21.33
C GLU A 366 4.31 -7.61 -22.19
N ILE A 367 5.13 -8.66 -22.48
CA ILE A 367 4.64 -9.84 -23.16
C ILE A 367 3.54 -10.52 -22.34
N GLY A 368 3.75 -10.69 -21.02
CA GLY A 368 2.75 -11.24 -20.11
C GLY A 368 1.43 -10.47 -20.16
N ARG A 369 1.48 -9.12 -20.13
CA ARG A 369 0.29 -8.27 -20.22
C ARG A 369 -0.38 -8.38 -21.60
N ARG A 370 0.41 -8.35 -22.68
CA ARG A 370 -0.09 -8.42 -24.07
C ARG A 370 -0.91 -9.67 -24.34
N TYR A 371 -0.49 -10.79 -23.80
CA TYR A 371 -1.09 -12.12 -24.05
C TYR A 371 -1.93 -12.64 -22.89
N ASP A 372 -2.18 -11.84 -21.85
CA ASP A 372 -2.89 -12.24 -20.61
C ASP A 372 -2.27 -13.49 -19.95
N ILE A 373 -0.94 -13.55 -19.93
CA ILE A 373 -0.18 -14.63 -19.26
C ILE A 373 0.13 -14.19 -17.83
N ARG A 374 -0.29 -14.96 -16.84
CA ARG A 374 0.11 -14.74 -15.46
C ARG A 374 1.54 -15.25 -15.25
N LEU A 375 2.44 -14.34 -14.89
CA LEU A 375 3.85 -14.68 -14.65
C LEU A 375 4.09 -14.94 -13.16
N MET A 376 4.82 -16.03 -12.85
CA MET A 376 5.39 -16.31 -11.53
C MET A 376 6.92 -16.31 -11.69
N GLY A 377 7.59 -15.44 -11.00
CA GLY A 377 9.03 -15.17 -11.18
C GLY A 377 9.29 -13.89 -12.01
N PRO A 378 10.48 -13.67 -12.58
CA PRO A 378 11.60 -14.63 -12.77
C PRO A 378 12.41 -14.92 -11.49
N ASN A 379 13.50 -15.71 -11.64
CA ASN A 379 14.44 -16.05 -10.57
C ASN A 379 13.77 -16.73 -9.37
N ILE A 380 13.01 -17.79 -9.61
CA ILE A 380 12.35 -18.59 -8.58
C ILE A 380 12.77 -20.06 -8.68
N TYR A 381 12.59 -20.82 -7.62
CA TYR A 381 12.85 -22.27 -7.65
C TYR A 381 11.68 -23.10 -8.17
N GLY A 382 10.54 -22.48 -8.44
CA GLY A 382 9.30 -23.13 -8.84
C GLY A 382 8.22 -23.07 -7.78
N TYR A 383 7.25 -23.99 -7.83
CA TYR A 383 6.17 -24.03 -6.87
C TYR A 383 5.62 -25.45 -6.64
N TYR A 384 4.88 -25.59 -5.55
CA TYR A 384 4.20 -26.82 -5.16
C TYR A 384 2.70 -26.58 -5.06
N TYR A 385 1.91 -27.58 -5.44
CA TYR A 385 0.49 -27.64 -5.12
C TYR A 385 0.11 -29.09 -4.80
N THR A 386 0.17 -29.45 -3.53
CA THR A 386 0.08 -30.81 -3.03
C THR A 386 -1.25 -31.51 -3.30
N PRO A 387 -2.42 -30.81 -3.39
CA PRO A 387 -3.68 -31.46 -3.75
C PRO A 387 -3.69 -32.09 -5.16
N LYS A 388 -2.82 -31.60 -6.08
CA LYS A 388 -2.64 -32.18 -7.42
C LYS A 388 -1.33 -32.94 -7.58
N ASN A 389 -0.62 -33.24 -6.53
CA ASN A 389 0.74 -33.78 -6.58
C ASN A 389 1.71 -32.95 -7.44
N LEU A 390 1.40 -31.69 -7.64
CA LEU A 390 2.19 -30.79 -8.47
C LEU A 390 3.46 -30.39 -7.74
N CYS A 391 4.59 -30.81 -8.27
CA CYS A 391 5.93 -30.45 -7.79
C CYS A 391 6.72 -29.83 -8.94
N ALA A 392 6.35 -28.63 -9.37
CA ALA A 392 6.93 -27.92 -10.50
C ALA A 392 8.16 -27.10 -10.04
N THR A 393 9.18 -27.77 -9.54
CA THR A 393 10.42 -27.17 -9.00
C THR A 393 11.62 -28.02 -9.34
N PHE A 394 12.82 -27.40 -9.31
CA PHE A 394 14.09 -28.12 -9.38
C PHE A 394 14.67 -28.46 -7.99
N CYS A 395 14.03 -28.01 -6.94
CA CYS A 395 14.45 -28.23 -5.56
C CYS A 395 13.93 -29.58 -5.01
N THR A 396 14.29 -29.88 -3.77
CA THR A 396 13.82 -31.08 -3.07
C THR A 396 12.29 -31.08 -2.99
N PRO A 397 11.62 -32.18 -3.35
CA PRO A 397 10.17 -32.28 -3.24
C PRO A 397 9.73 -32.29 -1.77
N TYR A 398 8.44 -32.00 -1.53
CA TYR A 398 7.82 -32.17 -0.22
C TYR A 398 7.60 -33.66 0.11
N ASP A 399 7.58 -34.00 1.41
CA ASP A 399 7.30 -35.37 1.86
C ASP A 399 5.88 -35.52 2.39
N TYR A 400 5.35 -34.48 3.04
CA TYR A 400 4.04 -34.51 3.67
C TYR A 400 3.10 -33.49 3.05
N LYS A 401 1.87 -33.92 2.77
CA LYS A 401 0.78 -33.02 2.37
C LYS A 401 0.08 -32.48 3.62
N GLY A 402 -0.31 -31.22 3.59
CA GLY A 402 -0.98 -30.58 4.73
C GLY A 402 -1.74 -29.31 4.34
N HIS A 403 -1.96 -28.47 5.35
CA HIS A 403 -2.77 -27.26 5.23
C HIS A 403 -1.95 -25.97 5.36
N ALA A 404 -0.62 -26.07 5.48
CA ALA A 404 0.24 -24.88 5.51
C ALA A 404 0.45 -24.35 4.09
N ALA A 405 0.33 -23.04 3.91
CA ALA A 405 0.69 -22.36 2.67
C ALA A 405 1.90 -21.46 2.92
N LEU A 406 2.86 -21.50 2.00
CA LEU A 406 4.08 -20.69 2.06
C LEU A 406 4.19 -19.83 0.81
N SER A 407 4.38 -18.54 1.01
CA SER A 407 4.83 -17.61 -0.02
C SER A 407 6.08 -16.91 0.48
N SER A 408 7.19 -17.00 -0.28
CA SER A 408 8.47 -16.40 0.10
C SER A 408 9.13 -15.77 -1.11
N GLN A 409 9.69 -14.56 -0.92
CA GLN A 409 10.57 -13.94 -1.91
C GLN A 409 11.96 -14.57 -1.91
N SER A 410 12.41 -15.12 -0.79
CA SER A 410 13.69 -15.79 -0.66
C SER A 410 13.55 -17.28 -0.99
N GLY A 411 14.14 -17.71 -2.11
CA GLY A 411 14.21 -19.12 -2.48
C GLY A 411 14.93 -19.96 -1.43
N GLY A 412 16.03 -19.46 -0.85
CA GLY A 412 16.78 -20.14 0.20
C GLY A 412 15.96 -20.38 1.47
N ILE A 413 15.21 -19.37 1.93
CA ILE A 413 14.30 -19.51 3.08
C ILE A 413 13.16 -20.48 2.76
N GLY A 414 12.58 -20.38 1.55
CA GLY A 414 11.53 -21.32 1.11
C GLY A 414 12.02 -22.77 1.16
N MET A 415 13.20 -23.06 0.65
CA MET A 415 13.82 -24.40 0.70
C MET A 415 14.11 -24.85 2.14
N ALA A 416 14.61 -23.96 3.00
CA ALA A 416 14.88 -24.28 4.40
C ALA A 416 13.59 -24.63 5.14
N ILE A 417 12.49 -23.92 4.89
CA ILE A 417 11.17 -24.20 5.49
C ILE A 417 10.63 -25.55 5.02
N ILE A 418 10.76 -25.88 3.73
CA ILE A 418 10.37 -27.21 3.24
C ILE A 418 11.22 -28.30 3.89
N GLY A 419 12.54 -28.07 4.04
CA GLY A 419 13.42 -28.99 4.77
C GLY A 419 13.01 -29.16 6.26
N PHE A 420 12.67 -28.04 6.92
CA PHE A 420 12.21 -28.06 8.30
C PHE A 420 10.84 -28.75 8.44
N SER A 421 9.91 -28.50 7.52
CA SER A 421 8.58 -29.14 7.53
C SER A 421 8.68 -30.66 7.51
N ARG A 422 9.68 -31.18 6.78
CA ARG A 422 10.05 -32.60 6.73
C ARG A 422 10.42 -33.14 8.11
N SER A 423 11.34 -32.46 8.81
CA SER A 423 11.78 -32.85 10.16
C SER A 423 10.66 -32.71 11.20
N ALA A 424 9.83 -31.69 11.07
CA ALA A 424 8.68 -31.43 11.95
C ALA A 424 7.45 -32.27 11.59
N LYS A 425 7.49 -33.08 10.52
CA LYS A 425 6.35 -33.83 9.97
C LYS A 425 5.14 -32.93 9.69
N MET A 426 5.40 -31.69 9.29
CA MET A 426 4.39 -30.69 8.97
C MET A 426 4.12 -30.71 7.46
N GLY A 427 2.86 -30.85 7.06
CA GLY A 427 2.47 -30.87 5.65
C GLY A 427 2.28 -29.46 5.10
N VAL A 428 2.72 -29.24 3.87
CA VAL A 428 2.52 -28.03 3.07
C VAL A 428 1.55 -28.28 1.92
#